data_6ab7fd1db1219152224cb08e63c712fa
#
_entry.id   6ab7fd1db1219152224cb08e63c712fa
#
_cell.length_a   1.000
_cell.length_b   1.000
_cell.length_c   1.000
_cell.angle_alpha   90.00
_cell.angle_beta   90.00
_cell.angle_gamma   90.00
#
_symmetry.space_group_name_H-M   'P 1'
#
loop_
_entity.id
_entity.type
_entity.pdbx_description
1 polymer ?
#
loop_
_entity_poly.entity_id
_entity_poly.type
_entity_poly.pdbx_seq_one_letter_code
_entity_poly.pdbx_strand_id
1 'polypeptide(L)'
;MTELRLVDVTMRDGNQSLWGATGLDTAQMLAAAALTEACGFRAIDFTSSSHMAVAVRYFRDNPWERIRRMHAAMPTTPLQFITTGLRFIAWQQADPEFMRLVYRQLQRDGIGRFVLLDPMHEVPAVIDAARLVKQEGEAEVMCALTFTLSNIHTDAFYADFARAVGQSADIDLFYIKDPSGLLSVDRARTLVPAVKAAIGNRPLEIHAHTTIGQGMLSSLEAAKLGVSAIHVGIGPGGDGSSLPEANRMLANLEEAGHTVAIDKAALARLTQYWTRLAAAEGLPPGQPQNFDASFLRHQIAGGVMTTTARQLDELGLSDRLGAVIAETEQVRAELGYPIMVTPFPQMVMSQALFNVIGDRRYAQVSDQVVRYCLGKFGKPTSPIDPQVLAAIMDRPRARELEHEPTFPALADLRRQFGVHLSDEEFLLRAVMPPEQVDAMQAAGRSRAGYTPQAAPMLALLRKLAAQPQARDIVIERPGFRLALHAGAAA
;
A
#
# COMPACT_ATOMS: atom_id res chain seq x y z
N MET A 1 -15.73 1.56 28.70
CA MET A 1 -14.67 1.15 27.74
C MET A 1 -15.18 1.51 26.35
N THR A 2 -14.41 2.21 25.56
CA THR A 2 -14.76 2.50 24.15
C THR A 2 -14.76 1.18 23.40
N GLU A 3 -15.80 0.91 22.63
CA GLU A 3 -15.94 -0.28 21.80
C GLU A 3 -14.82 -0.28 20.74
N LEU A 4 -14.06 -1.37 20.67
CA LEU A 4 -12.97 -1.53 19.71
C LEU A 4 -13.54 -1.86 18.32
N ARG A 5 -12.93 -1.29 17.26
CA ARG A 5 -13.36 -1.51 15.88
C ARG A 5 -12.25 -2.23 15.07
N LEU A 6 -12.64 -2.86 13.97
CA LEU A 6 -11.71 -3.44 13.01
C LEU A 6 -11.76 -2.66 11.68
N VAL A 7 -10.60 -2.55 11.02
CA VAL A 7 -10.45 -2.04 9.65
C VAL A 7 -9.95 -3.18 8.78
N ASP A 8 -10.68 -3.51 7.71
CA ASP A 8 -10.25 -4.54 6.76
C ASP A 8 -9.23 -3.97 5.76
N VAL A 9 -8.10 -4.64 5.61
CA VAL A 9 -7.03 -4.24 4.68
C VAL A 9 -6.86 -5.23 3.51
N THR A 10 -7.70 -6.24 3.40
CA THR A 10 -7.54 -7.36 2.46
C THR A 10 -7.42 -6.89 1.01
N MET A 11 -8.27 -5.94 0.61
CA MET A 11 -8.35 -5.49 -0.79
C MET A 11 -7.16 -4.62 -1.20
N ARG A 12 -6.51 -3.93 -0.27
CA ARG A 12 -5.36 -3.06 -0.56
C ARG A 12 -4.06 -3.60 0.01
N ASP A 13 -3.84 -3.54 1.33
CA ASP A 13 -2.54 -3.89 1.92
C ASP A 13 -2.29 -5.41 1.90
N GLY A 14 -3.29 -6.22 2.23
CA GLY A 14 -3.20 -7.68 2.13
C GLY A 14 -2.90 -8.14 0.70
N ASN A 15 -3.63 -7.60 -0.28
CA ASN A 15 -3.39 -7.86 -1.70
C ASN A 15 -1.99 -7.41 -2.14
N GLN A 16 -1.52 -6.25 -1.67
CA GLN A 16 -0.19 -5.75 -1.99
C GLN A 16 0.91 -6.61 -1.36
N SER A 17 0.77 -6.93 -0.09
CA SER A 17 1.81 -7.57 0.70
C SER A 17 1.98 -9.06 0.37
N LEU A 18 0.88 -9.76 0.07
CA LEU A 18 0.89 -11.19 -0.20
C LEU A 18 0.89 -11.52 -1.70
N TRP A 19 0.23 -10.68 -2.52
CA TRP A 19 -0.03 -10.98 -3.93
C TRP A 19 0.46 -9.88 -4.89
N GLY A 20 1.35 -9.02 -4.44
CA GLY A 20 2.00 -7.98 -5.27
C GLY A 20 1.03 -6.96 -5.87
N ALA A 21 -0.11 -6.71 -5.21
CA ALA A 21 -1.22 -5.87 -5.65
C ALA A 21 -1.96 -6.38 -6.91
N THR A 22 -1.59 -7.54 -7.44
CA THR A 22 -2.16 -8.12 -8.66
C THR A 22 -3.04 -9.36 -8.40
N GLY A 23 -3.31 -9.69 -7.14
CA GLY A 23 -4.12 -10.85 -6.78
C GLY A 23 -5.63 -10.65 -6.98
N LEU A 24 -6.12 -9.41 -6.94
CA LEU A 24 -7.55 -9.11 -6.95
C LEU A 24 -7.92 -8.10 -8.04
N ASP A 25 -8.82 -8.50 -8.94
CA ASP A 25 -9.46 -7.60 -9.90
C ASP A 25 -10.76 -6.97 -9.35
N THR A 26 -11.34 -6.03 -10.09
CA THR A 26 -12.56 -5.32 -9.70
C THR A 26 -13.75 -6.25 -9.48
N ALA A 27 -13.94 -7.27 -10.32
CA ALA A 27 -15.08 -8.19 -10.21
C ALA A 27 -14.99 -9.07 -8.96
N GLN A 28 -13.78 -9.49 -8.60
CA GLN A 28 -13.49 -10.26 -7.39
C GLN A 28 -13.76 -9.45 -6.12
N MET A 29 -13.33 -8.19 -6.09
CA MET A 29 -13.61 -7.29 -4.96
C MET A 29 -15.12 -7.01 -4.83
N LEU A 30 -15.80 -6.70 -5.93
CA LEU A 30 -17.25 -6.43 -5.94
C LEU A 30 -18.10 -7.63 -5.48
N ALA A 31 -17.69 -8.84 -5.81
CA ALA A 31 -18.39 -10.03 -5.36
C ALA A 31 -18.32 -10.25 -3.84
N ALA A 32 -17.32 -9.67 -3.16
CA ALA A 32 -17.20 -9.66 -1.70
C ALA A 32 -17.96 -8.50 -1.04
N ALA A 33 -18.30 -7.44 -1.79
CA ALA A 33 -18.74 -6.16 -1.23
C ALA A 33 -19.91 -6.28 -0.24
N ALA A 34 -20.98 -6.98 -0.60
CA ALA A 34 -22.15 -7.15 0.27
C ALA A 34 -21.82 -7.91 1.57
N LEU A 35 -20.90 -8.89 1.53
CA LEU A 35 -20.45 -9.60 2.72
C LEU A 35 -19.56 -8.68 3.59
N THR A 36 -18.72 -7.89 2.97
CA THR A 36 -17.85 -6.91 3.64
C THR A 36 -18.68 -5.84 4.34
N GLU A 37 -19.68 -5.28 3.66
CA GLU A 37 -20.63 -4.30 4.22
C GLU A 37 -21.36 -4.87 5.45
N ALA A 38 -21.83 -6.10 5.35
CA ALA A 38 -22.55 -6.76 6.44
C ALA A 38 -21.69 -7.02 7.69
N CYS A 39 -20.35 -7.01 7.58
CA CYS A 39 -19.47 -7.21 8.72
C CYS A 39 -19.48 -6.02 9.70
N GLY A 40 -19.69 -4.79 9.24
CA GLY A 40 -19.68 -3.59 10.08
C GLY A 40 -18.27 -3.10 10.42
N PHE A 41 -17.30 -3.25 9.51
CA PHE A 41 -15.96 -2.67 9.67
C PHE A 41 -16.00 -1.16 9.87
N ARG A 42 -15.00 -0.62 10.59
CA ARG A 42 -14.83 0.83 10.75
C ARG A 42 -14.55 1.53 9.42
N ALA A 43 -13.80 0.88 8.57
CA ALA A 43 -13.46 1.29 7.21
C ALA A 43 -12.86 0.11 6.46
N ILE A 44 -12.79 0.23 5.13
CA ILE A 44 -12.05 -0.69 4.26
C ILE A 44 -10.83 0.05 3.71
N ASP A 45 -9.63 -0.41 4.00
CA ASP A 45 -8.42 0.03 3.32
C ASP A 45 -8.44 -0.51 1.89
N PHE A 46 -8.99 0.31 0.99
CA PHE A 46 -9.48 -0.15 -0.30
C PHE A 46 -8.49 0.05 -1.43
N THR A 47 -7.89 1.23 -1.52
CA THR A 47 -7.05 1.57 -2.67
C THR A 47 -5.98 2.62 -2.35
N SER A 48 -5.07 2.82 -3.28
CA SER A 48 -4.00 3.82 -3.24
C SER A 48 -3.62 4.23 -4.65
N SER A 49 -2.77 5.24 -4.79
CA SER A 49 -2.18 5.63 -6.07
C SER A 49 -1.55 4.44 -6.81
N SER A 50 -0.81 3.58 -6.09
CA SER A 50 -0.19 2.37 -6.68
C SER A 50 -1.23 1.36 -7.16
N HIS A 51 -2.32 1.15 -6.40
CA HIS A 51 -3.40 0.24 -6.80
C HIS A 51 -4.19 0.76 -7.99
N MET A 52 -4.36 2.09 -8.11
CA MET A 52 -4.96 2.69 -9.31
C MET A 52 -4.07 2.45 -10.53
N ALA A 53 -2.74 2.61 -10.41
CA ALA A 53 -1.81 2.29 -11.47
C ALA A 53 -1.83 0.79 -11.86
N VAL A 54 -1.91 -0.11 -10.88
CA VAL A 54 -2.04 -1.56 -11.10
C VAL A 54 -3.36 -1.90 -11.82
N ALA A 55 -4.48 -1.27 -11.43
CA ALA A 55 -5.77 -1.46 -12.10
C ALA A 55 -5.67 -1.16 -13.60
N VAL A 56 -5.08 -0.03 -13.96
CA VAL A 56 -4.89 0.38 -15.37
C VAL A 56 -3.91 -0.57 -16.08
N ARG A 57 -2.73 -0.79 -15.50
CA ARG A 57 -1.59 -1.43 -16.15
C ARG A 57 -1.76 -2.93 -16.35
N TYR A 58 -2.26 -3.63 -15.32
CA TYR A 58 -2.32 -5.10 -15.30
C TYR A 58 -3.71 -5.65 -15.58
N PHE A 59 -4.76 -4.97 -15.09
CA PHE A 59 -6.13 -5.42 -15.25
C PHE A 59 -6.87 -4.71 -16.40
N ARG A 60 -6.36 -3.58 -16.88
CA ARG A 60 -7.04 -2.69 -17.83
C ARG A 60 -8.42 -2.26 -17.31
N ASP A 61 -8.52 -2.13 -15.99
CA ASP A 61 -9.71 -1.68 -15.28
C ASP A 61 -9.63 -0.19 -15.02
N ASN A 62 -10.75 0.53 -15.25
CA ASN A 62 -10.85 1.92 -14.87
C ASN A 62 -10.90 2.06 -13.33
N PRO A 63 -9.87 2.68 -12.70
CA PRO A 63 -9.80 2.75 -11.25
C PRO A 63 -10.87 3.65 -10.63
N TRP A 64 -11.36 4.67 -11.36
CA TRP A 64 -12.44 5.54 -10.92
C TRP A 64 -13.78 4.79 -10.90
N GLU A 65 -14.08 4.04 -11.96
CA GLU A 65 -15.25 3.17 -12.00
C GLU A 65 -15.21 2.11 -10.90
N ARG A 66 -14.03 1.54 -10.60
CA ARG A 66 -13.83 0.61 -9.49
C ARG A 66 -14.27 1.23 -8.16
N ILE A 67 -13.84 2.46 -7.86
CA ILE A 67 -14.21 3.16 -6.62
C ILE A 67 -15.73 3.38 -6.57
N ARG A 68 -16.33 3.92 -7.62
CA ARG A 68 -17.79 4.18 -7.66
C ARG A 68 -18.63 2.92 -7.47
N ARG A 69 -18.22 1.83 -8.12
CA ARG A 69 -18.94 0.55 -8.00
C ARG A 69 -18.82 -0.05 -6.60
N MET A 70 -17.62 0.05 -5.99
CA MET A 70 -17.43 -0.42 -4.61
C MET A 70 -18.21 0.44 -3.62
N HIS A 71 -18.18 1.76 -3.75
CA HIS A 71 -18.98 2.66 -2.92
C HIS A 71 -20.48 2.39 -3.04
N ALA A 72 -20.98 2.19 -4.27
CA ALA A 72 -22.38 1.84 -4.48
C ALA A 72 -22.78 0.49 -3.88
N ALA A 73 -21.83 -0.47 -3.79
CA ALA A 73 -22.05 -1.79 -3.20
C ALA A 73 -21.85 -1.82 -1.67
N MET A 74 -21.15 -0.82 -1.11
CA MET A 74 -20.88 -0.65 0.33
C MET A 74 -21.16 0.80 0.74
N PRO A 75 -22.43 1.22 0.80
CA PRO A 75 -22.79 2.63 0.96
C PRO A 75 -22.57 3.17 2.40
N THR A 76 -22.43 2.30 3.40
CA THR A 76 -22.29 2.72 4.81
C THR A 76 -20.87 2.54 5.35
N THR A 77 -20.05 1.68 4.73
CA THR A 77 -18.67 1.44 5.15
C THR A 77 -17.71 2.37 4.39
N PRO A 78 -16.99 3.27 5.06
CA PRO A 78 -16.06 4.19 4.40
C PRO A 78 -14.97 3.45 3.63
N LEU A 79 -14.77 3.82 2.36
CA LEU A 79 -13.64 3.40 1.56
C LEU A 79 -12.44 4.30 1.85
N GLN A 80 -11.30 3.68 2.18
CA GLN A 80 -10.07 4.38 2.51
C GLN A 80 -9.12 4.43 1.31
N PHE A 81 -8.54 5.61 1.08
CA PHE A 81 -7.47 5.85 0.12
C PHE A 81 -6.18 6.25 0.84
N ILE A 82 -5.06 5.58 0.54
CA ILE A 82 -3.76 5.98 1.05
C ILE A 82 -3.00 6.78 0.00
N THR A 83 -2.51 7.96 0.40
CA THR A 83 -1.70 8.85 -0.43
C THR A 83 -0.36 9.17 0.23
N THR A 84 0.66 9.42 -0.57
CA THR A 84 2.00 9.80 -0.12
C THR A 84 2.20 11.31 -0.31
N GLY A 85 1.57 12.10 0.57
CA GLY A 85 1.60 13.57 0.46
C GLY A 85 0.99 14.05 -0.86
N LEU A 86 1.66 15.01 -1.51
CA LEU A 86 1.25 15.58 -2.81
C LEU A 86 1.79 14.75 -3.99
N ARG A 87 1.54 13.42 -4.00
CA ARG A 87 1.95 12.50 -5.07
C ARG A 87 0.79 11.63 -5.51
N PHE A 88 0.63 11.51 -6.82
CA PHE A 88 -0.42 10.68 -7.40
C PHE A 88 0.17 9.80 -8.52
N ILE A 89 0.19 8.50 -8.31
CA ILE A 89 0.74 7.46 -9.20
C ILE A 89 2.25 7.61 -9.46
N ALA A 90 2.73 8.82 -9.74
CA ALA A 90 4.15 9.13 -9.88
C ALA A 90 4.80 9.48 -8.54
N TRP A 91 6.12 9.29 -8.43
CA TRP A 91 6.89 9.65 -7.23
C TRP A 91 7.28 11.13 -7.17
N GLN A 92 7.18 11.83 -8.27
CA GLN A 92 7.39 13.28 -8.31
C GLN A 92 6.27 13.99 -7.54
N GLN A 93 6.63 15.01 -6.77
CA GLN A 93 5.65 15.86 -6.11
C GLN A 93 4.85 16.61 -7.17
N ALA A 94 3.54 16.48 -7.13
CA ALA A 94 2.64 17.12 -8.07
C ALA A 94 2.29 18.55 -7.66
N ASP A 95 1.80 19.31 -8.63
CA ASP A 95 1.23 20.63 -8.40
C ASP A 95 0.06 20.57 -7.40
N PRO A 96 -0.04 21.48 -6.41
CA PRO A 96 -1.12 21.47 -5.43
C PRO A 96 -2.53 21.52 -6.05
N GLU A 97 -2.75 22.30 -7.11
CA GLU A 97 -4.05 22.36 -7.79
C GLU A 97 -4.36 21.07 -8.55
N PHE A 98 -3.34 20.39 -9.08
CA PHE A 98 -3.50 19.05 -9.63
C PHE A 98 -3.93 18.05 -8.54
N MET A 99 -3.28 18.07 -7.39
CA MET A 99 -3.64 17.19 -6.27
C MET A 99 -5.02 17.51 -5.70
N ARG A 100 -5.41 18.77 -5.68
CA ARG A 100 -6.75 19.20 -5.29
C ARG A 100 -7.81 18.59 -6.21
N LEU A 101 -7.55 18.58 -7.53
CA LEU A 101 -8.44 17.91 -8.49
C LEU A 101 -8.49 16.38 -8.26
N VAL A 102 -7.37 15.74 -7.92
CA VAL A 102 -7.32 14.31 -7.53
C VAL A 102 -8.21 14.05 -6.32
N TYR A 103 -8.05 14.83 -5.24
CA TYR A 103 -8.83 14.65 -4.02
C TYR A 103 -10.32 14.90 -4.22
N ARG A 104 -10.68 15.89 -5.03
CA ARG A 104 -12.07 16.14 -5.46
C ARG A 104 -12.65 14.92 -6.16
N GLN A 105 -11.93 14.37 -7.15
CA GLN A 105 -12.43 13.25 -7.94
C GLN A 105 -12.57 11.99 -7.08
N LEU A 106 -11.61 11.71 -6.20
CA LEU A 106 -11.67 10.58 -5.27
C LEU A 106 -12.90 10.67 -4.34
N GLN A 107 -13.15 11.84 -3.74
CA GLN A 107 -14.31 12.03 -2.85
C GLN A 107 -15.63 11.94 -3.62
N ARG A 108 -15.69 12.54 -4.82
CA ARG A 108 -16.86 12.45 -5.70
C ARG A 108 -17.19 11.00 -6.09
N ASP A 109 -16.19 10.15 -6.24
CA ASP A 109 -16.36 8.74 -6.58
C ASP A 109 -16.65 7.84 -5.35
N GLY A 110 -16.55 8.38 -4.12
CA GLY A 110 -16.98 7.69 -2.92
C GLY A 110 -15.85 7.34 -1.93
N ILE A 111 -14.66 7.90 -2.07
CA ILE A 111 -13.64 7.81 -1.02
C ILE A 111 -14.07 8.68 0.17
N GLY A 112 -14.36 8.03 1.29
CA GLY A 112 -14.80 8.68 2.53
C GLY A 112 -13.70 8.86 3.57
N ARG A 113 -12.48 8.35 3.31
CA ARG A 113 -11.37 8.39 4.26
C ARG A 113 -10.02 8.45 3.55
N PHE A 114 -9.17 9.39 3.96
CA PHE A 114 -7.81 9.54 3.44
C PHE A 114 -6.77 9.23 4.50
N VAL A 115 -5.77 8.45 4.13
CA VAL A 115 -4.55 8.25 4.90
C VAL A 115 -3.46 9.09 4.28
N LEU A 116 -2.96 10.05 5.03
CA LEU A 116 -1.80 10.84 4.65
C LEU A 116 -0.53 10.19 5.23
N LEU A 117 0.22 9.53 4.37
CA LEU A 117 1.50 8.92 4.71
C LEU A 117 2.61 9.82 4.15
N ASP A 118 3.37 10.44 5.03
CA ASP A 118 4.62 11.10 4.65
C ASP A 118 5.81 10.34 5.27
N PRO A 119 6.63 9.67 4.46
CA PRO A 119 7.76 8.90 4.97
C PRO A 119 8.90 9.78 5.51
N MET A 120 8.86 11.10 5.29
CA MET A 120 9.83 12.05 5.82
C MET A 120 9.35 12.70 7.11
N HIS A 121 8.09 12.51 7.52
CA HIS A 121 7.47 13.15 8.68
C HIS A 121 7.56 14.68 8.65
N GLU A 122 7.33 15.26 7.47
CA GLU A 122 7.31 16.73 7.32
C GLU A 122 5.94 17.30 7.70
N VAL A 123 5.88 17.97 8.85
CA VAL A 123 4.64 18.54 9.40
C VAL A 123 3.91 19.45 8.38
N PRO A 124 4.58 20.40 7.70
CA PRO A 124 3.91 21.26 6.72
C PRO A 124 3.29 20.47 5.57
N ALA A 125 4.02 19.49 5.03
CA ALA A 125 3.54 18.68 3.90
C ALA A 125 2.27 17.89 4.24
N VAL A 126 2.19 17.33 5.45
CA VAL A 126 1.00 16.61 5.93
C VAL A 126 -0.18 17.57 6.13
N ILE A 127 0.05 18.73 6.76
CA ILE A 127 -1.01 19.73 7.00
C ILE A 127 -1.53 20.31 5.68
N ASP A 128 -0.65 20.60 4.72
CA ASP A 128 -1.07 21.11 3.41
C ASP A 128 -1.89 20.08 2.64
N ALA A 129 -1.49 18.81 2.65
CA ALA A 129 -2.27 17.73 2.05
C ALA A 129 -3.64 17.56 2.73
N ALA A 130 -3.71 17.62 4.08
CA ALA A 130 -4.95 17.53 4.82
C ALA A 130 -5.92 18.68 4.45
N ARG A 131 -5.40 19.90 4.39
CA ARG A 131 -6.17 21.08 3.98
C ARG A 131 -6.76 20.91 2.58
N LEU A 132 -5.97 20.42 1.61
CA LEU A 132 -6.48 20.18 0.26
C LEU A 132 -7.58 19.11 0.23
N VAL A 133 -7.48 18.03 1.03
CA VAL A 133 -8.55 17.04 1.15
C VAL A 133 -9.82 17.68 1.70
N LYS A 134 -9.71 18.43 2.81
CA LYS A 134 -10.86 19.07 3.48
C LYS A 134 -11.52 20.18 2.65
N GLN A 135 -10.79 20.83 1.77
CA GLN A 135 -11.35 21.82 0.83
C GLN A 135 -12.29 21.20 -0.22
N GLU A 136 -12.15 19.90 -0.48
CA GLU A 136 -12.89 19.22 -1.56
C GLU A 136 -14.02 18.32 -1.05
N GLY A 137 -14.24 18.23 0.25
CA GLY A 137 -15.35 17.48 0.85
C GLY A 137 -15.16 17.14 2.33
N GLU A 138 -16.04 16.25 2.82
CA GLU A 138 -16.15 15.89 4.24
C GLU A 138 -15.39 14.60 4.63
N ALA A 139 -14.54 14.08 3.74
CA ALA A 139 -13.81 12.86 4.03
C ALA A 139 -12.97 12.96 5.31
N GLU A 140 -12.92 11.88 6.07
CA GLU A 140 -12.08 11.76 7.27
C GLU A 140 -10.59 11.71 6.87
N VAL A 141 -9.75 12.46 7.57
CA VAL A 141 -8.31 12.55 7.30
C VAL A 141 -7.52 11.95 8.45
N MET A 142 -6.75 10.92 8.14
CA MET A 142 -5.89 10.20 9.08
C MET A 142 -4.42 10.47 8.78
N CYS A 143 -3.66 10.87 9.81
CA CYS A 143 -2.21 11.01 9.72
C CYS A 143 -1.50 9.70 10.09
N ALA A 144 -0.61 9.24 9.22
CA ALA A 144 0.23 8.07 9.46
C ALA A 144 1.49 8.43 10.27
N LEU A 145 1.67 7.78 11.41
CA LEU A 145 2.93 7.71 12.12
C LEU A 145 3.68 6.48 11.62
N THR A 146 4.47 6.64 10.56
CA THR A 146 5.13 5.52 9.90
C THR A 146 6.31 5.04 10.74
N PHE A 147 6.13 3.86 11.36
CA PHE A 147 7.05 3.32 12.34
C PHE A 147 8.28 2.67 11.71
N THR A 148 9.43 2.89 12.31
CA THR A 148 10.70 2.22 12.02
C THR A 148 11.59 2.23 13.26
N LEU A 149 12.65 1.43 13.27
CA LEU A 149 13.63 1.37 14.35
C LEU A 149 14.91 2.10 13.93
N SER A 150 15.36 3.03 14.76
CA SER A 150 16.69 3.65 14.75
C SER A 150 16.89 4.43 16.04
N ASN A 151 18.10 4.96 16.24
CA ASN A 151 18.42 5.84 17.37
C ASN A 151 17.69 7.21 17.31
N ILE A 152 17.10 7.55 16.18
CA ILE A 152 16.38 8.83 15.95
C ILE A 152 14.88 8.64 16.17
N HIS A 153 14.32 7.55 15.69
CA HIS A 153 12.88 7.27 15.73
C HIS A 153 12.45 6.80 17.13
N THR A 154 12.59 7.69 18.11
CA THR A 154 12.22 7.49 19.52
C THR A 154 10.71 7.71 19.71
N ASP A 155 10.19 7.40 20.91
CA ASP A 155 8.79 7.73 21.27
C ASP A 155 8.56 9.23 21.24
N ALA A 156 9.53 10.02 21.70
CA ALA A 156 9.47 11.48 21.66
C ALA A 156 9.38 11.99 20.21
N PHE A 157 10.15 11.43 19.27
CA PHE A 157 10.07 11.78 17.86
C PHE A 157 8.64 11.64 17.30
N TYR A 158 8.00 10.49 17.54
CA TYR A 158 6.64 10.26 17.07
C TYR A 158 5.60 11.13 17.79
N ALA A 159 5.76 11.31 19.10
CA ALA A 159 4.86 12.14 19.90
C ALA A 159 4.96 13.62 19.49
N ASP A 160 6.16 14.14 19.26
CA ASP A 160 6.37 15.54 18.84
C ASP A 160 5.83 15.80 17.44
N PHE A 161 6.04 14.87 16.50
CA PHE A 161 5.43 14.94 15.18
C PHE A 161 3.90 14.90 15.28
N ALA A 162 3.33 13.95 16.01
CA ALA A 162 1.88 13.82 16.20
C ALA A 162 1.27 15.07 16.85
N ARG A 163 1.97 15.67 17.85
CA ARG A 163 1.55 16.90 18.50
C ARG A 163 1.54 18.08 17.53
N ALA A 164 2.59 18.20 16.71
CA ALA A 164 2.70 19.29 15.75
C ALA A 164 1.64 19.21 14.64
N VAL A 165 1.46 18.04 14.05
CA VAL A 165 0.41 17.78 13.05
C VAL A 165 -0.97 17.95 13.67
N GLY A 166 -1.15 17.53 14.92
CA GLY A 166 -2.41 17.63 15.68
C GLY A 166 -2.84 19.07 16.00
N GLN A 167 -2.03 20.10 15.73
CA GLN A 167 -2.50 21.50 15.79
C GLN A 167 -3.46 21.84 14.66
N SER A 168 -3.43 21.11 13.54
CA SER A 168 -4.38 21.31 12.45
C SER A 168 -5.75 20.72 12.79
N ALA A 169 -6.81 21.50 12.51
CA ALA A 169 -8.19 21.02 12.59
C ALA A 169 -8.56 20.07 11.45
N ASP A 170 -7.74 20.03 10.40
CA ASP A 170 -7.97 19.19 9.21
C ASP A 170 -7.55 17.71 9.43
N ILE A 171 -6.96 17.38 10.58
CA ILE A 171 -6.59 16.02 10.97
C ILE A 171 -7.61 15.48 11.97
N ASP A 172 -8.34 14.45 11.58
CA ASP A 172 -9.39 13.84 12.43
C ASP A 172 -8.82 12.78 13.38
N LEU A 173 -7.84 11.98 12.92
CA LEU A 173 -7.28 10.88 13.69
C LEU A 173 -5.85 10.55 13.26
N PHE A 174 -5.23 9.66 14.04
CA PHE A 174 -3.88 9.15 13.80
C PHE A 174 -3.86 7.63 13.76
N TYR A 175 -2.86 7.06 13.12
CA TYR A 175 -2.54 5.65 13.30
C TYR A 175 -1.04 5.39 13.31
N ILE A 176 -0.62 4.45 14.15
CA ILE A 176 0.74 3.90 14.10
C ILE A 176 0.77 2.89 12.96
N LYS A 177 1.53 3.20 11.90
CA LYS A 177 1.72 2.31 10.76
C LYS A 177 3.09 1.66 10.80
N ASP A 178 3.11 0.38 11.12
CA ASP A 178 4.31 -0.45 11.08
C ASP A 178 4.30 -1.33 9.82
N PRO A 179 4.82 -0.84 8.69
CA PRO A 179 4.78 -1.55 7.41
C PRO A 179 5.75 -2.73 7.33
N SER A 180 6.69 -2.81 8.27
CA SER A 180 7.72 -3.84 8.29
C SER A 180 7.52 -4.89 9.40
N GLY A 181 6.55 -4.68 10.32
CA GLY A 181 6.29 -5.59 11.42
C GLY A 181 7.33 -5.54 12.55
N LEU A 182 7.91 -4.35 12.78
CA LEU A 182 9.00 -4.13 13.74
C LEU A 182 8.52 -3.77 15.14
N LEU A 183 7.25 -3.41 15.31
CA LEU A 183 6.70 -2.95 16.57
C LEU A 183 6.56 -4.12 17.54
N SER A 184 7.46 -4.17 18.53
CA SER A 184 7.38 -5.14 19.62
C SER A 184 6.33 -4.75 20.66
N VAL A 185 5.93 -5.71 21.51
CA VAL A 185 5.03 -5.47 22.65
C VAL A 185 5.61 -4.40 23.57
N ASP A 186 6.89 -4.51 23.92
CA ASP A 186 7.55 -3.54 24.82
C ASP A 186 7.59 -2.14 24.20
N ARG A 187 7.84 -2.06 22.90
CA ARG A 187 7.81 -0.77 22.19
C ARG A 187 6.39 -0.19 22.12
N ALA A 188 5.37 -1.02 21.95
CA ALA A 188 3.98 -0.58 21.96
C ALA A 188 3.58 0.02 23.33
N ARG A 189 4.07 -0.57 24.45
CA ARG A 189 3.81 -0.09 25.83
C ARG A 189 4.32 1.33 26.08
N THR A 190 5.33 1.77 25.39
CA THR A 190 5.88 3.12 25.55
C THR A 190 5.38 4.08 24.47
N LEU A 191 5.37 3.64 23.22
CA LEU A 191 4.98 4.48 22.08
C LEU A 191 3.49 4.85 22.08
N VAL A 192 2.59 3.88 22.29
CA VAL A 192 1.14 4.13 22.24
C VAL A 192 0.71 5.18 23.27
N PRO A 193 1.10 5.09 24.57
CA PRO A 193 0.77 6.14 25.55
C PRO A 193 1.40 7.50 25.20
N ALA A 194 2.64 7.54 24.69
CA ALA A 194 3.30 8.79 24.31
C ALA A 194 2.56 9.51 23.17
N VAL A 195 2.15 8.76 22.15
CA VAL A 195 1.36 9.30 21.03
C VAL A 195 -0.03 9.74 21.50
N LYS A 196 -0.74 8.93 22.30
CA LYS A 196 -2.06 9.30 22.84
C LYS A 196 -2.01 10.59 23.65
N ALA A 197 -1.00 10.76 24.48
CA ALA A 197 -0.82 12.02 25.23
C ALA A 197 -0.56 13.23 24.30
N ALA A 198 0.08 13.01 23.15
CA ALA A 198 0.37 14.06 22.17
C ALA A 198 -0.84 14.49 21.34
N ILE A 199 -1.73 13.54 20.98
CA ILE A 199 -2.88 13.80 20.09
C ILE A 199 -4.17 14.19 20.84
N GLY A 200 -4.17 14.13 22.18
CA GLY A 200 -5.33 14.45 23.03
C GLY A 200 -6.48 13.47 22.84
N ASN A 201 -7.67 13.99 22.57
CA ASN A 201 -8.88 13.17 22.42
C ASN A 201 -9.08 12.56 21.02
N ARG A 202 -8.17 12.80 20.08
CA ARG A 202 -8.28 12.21 18.75
C ARG A 202 -8.10 10.68 18.80
N PRO A 203 -8.85 9.94 17.98
CA PRO A 203 -8.68 8.51 17.89
C PRO A 203 -7.26 8.12 17.42
N LEU A 204 -6.73 7.02 17.98
CA LEU A 204 -5.50 6.38 17.54
C LEU A 204 -5.84 4.97 17.07
N GLU A 205 -5.43 4.61 15.86
CA GLU A 205 -5.55 3.27 15.31
C GLU A 205 -4.19 2.59 15.22
N ILE A 206 -4.16 1.27 15.03
CA ILE A 206 -2.93 0.49 14.83
C ILE A 206 -2.98 -0.35 13.59
N HIS A 207 -1.89 -0.31 12.82
CA HIS A 207 -1.66 -1.06 11.60
C HIS A 207 -0.25 -1.69 11.69
N ALA A 208 -0.16 -2.91 12.17
CA ALA A 208 1.11 -3.59 12.40
C ALA A 208 1.18 -4.87 11.58
N HIS A 209 2.15 -4.94 10.65
CA HIS A 209 2.39 -6.13 9.84
C HIS A 209 2.91 -7.30 10.69
N THR A 210 2.68 -8.52 10.22
CA THR A 210 3.07 -9.76 10.92
C THR A 210 4.33 -10.40 10.35
N THR A 211 5.13 -9.64 9.61
CA THR A 211 6.30 -10.12 8.85
C THR A 211 7.28 -10.97 9.69
N ILE A 212 7.43 -10.66 10.97
CA ILE A 212 8.25 -11.42 11.92
C ILE A 212 7.46 -11.90 13.14
N GLY A 213 6.15 -12.12 12.96
CA GLY A 213 5.28 -12.71 13.99
C GLY A 213 4.87 -11.75 15.11
N GLN A 214 5.32 -10.50 15.15
CA GLN A 214 5.04 -9.59 16.27
C GLN A 214 3.71 -8.82 16.13
N GLY A 215 3.23 -8.58 14.93
CA GLY A 215 2.07 -7.70 14.68
C GLY A 215 0.79 -8.10 15.41
N MET A 216 0.53 -9.40 15.59
CA MET A 216 -0.58 -9.90 16.40
C MET A 216 -0.47 -9.46 17.86
N LEU A 217 0.69 -9.66 18.47
CA LEU A 217 0.93 -9.37 19.88
C LEU A 217 0.98 -7.87 20.17
N SER A 218 1.64 -7.10 19.30
CA SER A 218 1.71 -5.64 19.44
C SER A 218 0.34 -4.98 19.27
N SER A 219 -0.50 -5.51 18.38
CA SER A 219 -1.88 -5.02 18.20
C SER A 219 -2.76 -5.34 19.40
N LEU A 220 -2.64 -6.53 20.02
CA LEU A 220 -3.32 -6.87 21.27
C LEU A 220 -2.89 -5.98 22.43
N GLU A 221 -1.59 -5.68 22.54
CA GLU A 221 -1.10 -4.76 23.56
C GLU A 221 -1.63 -3.33 23.32
N ALA A 222 -1.65 -2.87 22.05
CA ALA A 222 -2.22 -1.57 21.69
C ALA A 222 -3.72 -1.47 22.04
N ALA A 223 -4.48 -2.57 21.89
CA ALA A 223 -5.89 -2.61 22.32
C ALA A 223 -6.03 -2.35 23.83
N LYS A 224 -5.21 -3.00 24.66
CA LYS A 224 -5.18 -2.76 26.13
C LYS A 224 -4.82 -1.32 26.46
N LEU A 225 -3.99 -0.68 25.64
CA LEU A 225 -3.60 0.72 25.79
C LEU A 225 -4.62 1.71 25.22
N GLY A 226 -5.75 1.20 24.68
CA GLY A 226 -6.92 1.97 24.30
C GLY A 226 -6.80 2.63 22.93
N VAL A 227 -6.26 1.95 21.94
CA VAL A 227 -6.46 2.32 20.53
C VAL A 227 -7.92 2.13 20.14
N SER A 228 -8.40 2.88 19.15
CA SER A 228 -9.81 2.87 18.73
C SER A 228 -10.12 1.79 17.71
N ALA A 229 -9.12 1.40 16.89
CA ALA A 229 -9.28 0.34 15.91
C ALA A 229 -7.96 -0.38 15.61
N ILE A 230 -8.12 -1.63 15.17
CA ILE A 230 -7.03 -2.50 14.72
C ILE A 230 -7.26 -2.84 13.25
N HIS A 231 -6.19 -2.76 12.44
CA HIS A 231 -6.20 -3.16 11.05
C HIS A 231 -5.92 -4.66 10.92
N VAL A 232 -6.72 -5.35 10.11
CA VAL A 232 -6.70 -6.82 9.99
C VAL A 232 -6.86 -7.27 8.54
N GLY A 233 -6.27 -8.41 8.17
CA GLY A 233 -6.53 -9.09 6.92
C GLY A 233 -7.51 -10.24 7.10
N ILE A 234 -8.36 -10.52 6.10
CA ILE A 234 -9.39 -11.54 6.19
C ILE A 234 -8.91 -12.88 5.60
N GLY A 235 -8.93 -13.94 6.38
CA GLY A 235 -8.58 -15.28 5.93
C GLY A 235 -7.22 -15.33 5.22
N PRO A 236 -7.15 -15.74 3.93
CA PRO A 236 -5.88 -15.83 3.19
C PRO A 236 -5.18 -14.50 2.97
N GLY A 237 -5.89 -13.36 3.11
CA GLY A 237 -5.35 -12.00 3.02
C GLY A 237 -4.72 -11.50 4.32
N GLY A 238 -4.76 -12.27 5.41
CA GLY A 238 -4.11 -11.97 6.69
C GLY A 238 -2.83 -12.76 6.91
N ASP A 239 -2.03 -12.37 7.88
CA ASP A 239 -0.74 -12.94 8.27
C ASP A 239 0.38 -12.87 7.20
N GLY A 240 1.46 -13.58 7.43
CA GLY A 240 2.64 -13.51 6.56
C GLY A 240 3.25 -12.12 6.58
N SER A 241 3.42 -11.55 5.40
CA SER A 241 3.85 -10.15 5.23
C SER A 241 2.67 -9.14 5.32
N SER A 242 1.44 -9.61 5.54
CA SER A 242 0.25 -8.78 5.75
C SER A 242 0.03 -8.48 7.24
N LEU A 243 -1.18 -8.16 7.62
CA LEU A 243 -1.61 -7.81 8.97
C LEU A 243 -2.23 -9.03 9.67
N PRO A 244 -2.48 -8.94 11.00
CA PRO A 244 -3.09 -10.05 11.73
C PRO A 244 -4.36 -10.58 11.08
N GLU A 245 -4.51 -11.91 11.02
CA GLU A 245 -5.72 -12.52 10.50
C GLU A 245 -6.92 -12.21 11.41
N ALA A 246 -8.02 -11.75 10.80
CA ALA A 246 -9.15 -11.12 11.49
C ALA A 246 -9.86 -12.02 12.50
N ASN A 247 -10.12 -13.31 12.15
CA ASN A 247 -10.85 -14.21 13.06
C ASN A 247 -10.01 -14.54 14.30
N ARG A 248 -8.68 -14.72 14.12
CA ARG A 248 -7.76 -14.93 15.25
C ARG A 248 -7.60 -13.67 16.09
N MET A 249 -7.48 -12.50 15.46
CA MET A 249 -7.42 -11.23 16.19
C MET A 249 -8.69 -11.04 17.01
N LEU A 250 -9.86 -11.26 16.44
CA LEU A 250 -11.15 -11.16 17.12
C LEU A 250 -11.21 -12.11 18.33
N ALA A 251 -10.88 -13.39 18.14
CA ALA A 251 -10.90 -14.37 19.22
C ALA A 251 -9.95 -13.99 20.36
N ASN A 252 -8.74 -13.53 20.03
CA ASN A 252 -7.76 -13.08 21.02
C ASN A 252 -8.20 -11.82 21.78
N LEU A 253 -8.86 -10.87 21.10
CA LEU A 253 -9.41 -9.67 21.73
C LEU A 253 -10.54 -10.01 22.69
N GLU A 254 -11.43 -10.92 22.33
CA GLU A 254 -12.54 -11.38 23.20
C GLU A 254 -12.00 -12.13 24.43
N GLU A 255 -11.02 -13.01 24.25
CA GLU A 255 -10.34 -13.70 25.37
C GLU A 255 -9.62 -12.70 26.30
N ALA A 256 -9.09 -11.61 25.74
CA ALA A 256 -8.53 -10.49 26.51
C ALA A 256 -9.57 -9.57 27.16
N GLY A 257 -10.88 -9.85 27.00
CA GLY A 257 -11.96 -9.11 27.61
C GLY A 257 -12.42 -7.86 26.86
N HIS A 258 -12.02 -7.70 25.59
CA HIS A 258 -12.48 -6.59 24.75
C HIS A 258 -13.79 -6.91 24.06
N THR A 259 -14.66 -5.92 23.94
CA THR A 259 -15.84 -5.96 23.07
C THR A 259 -15.47 -5.36 21.71
N VAL A 260 -15.73 -6.09 20.64
CA VAL A 260 -15.44 -5.66 19.26
C VAL A 260 -16.74 -5.55 18.47
N ALA A 261 -16.97 -4.38 17.86
CA ALA A 261 -18.14 -4.15 17.02
C ALA A 261 -17.95 -4.77 15.64
N ILE A 262 -18.38 -6.04 15.49
CA ILE A 262 -18.30 -6.79 14.22
C ILE A 262 -19.38 -7.88 14.16
N ASP A 263 -20.00 -8.07 13.00
CA ASP A 263 -20.87 -9.25 12.78
C ASP A 263 -20.02 -10.49 12.48
N LYS A 264 -19.93 -11.38 13.47
CA LYS A 264 -19.12 -12.61 13.37
C LYS A 264 -19.61 -13.57 12.29
N ALA A 265 -20.93 -13.64 12.07
CA ALA A 265 -21.48 -14.53 11.07
C ALA A 265 -21.19 -14.00 9.65
N ALA A 266 -21.27 -12.70 9.45
CA ALA A 266 -20.85 -12.06 8.20
C ALA A 266 -19.35 -12.23 7.97
N LEU A 267 -18.52 -12.04 8.99
CA LEU A 267 -17.06 -12.22 8.93
C LEU A 267 -16.70 -13.68 8.54
N ALA A 268 -17.37 -14.66 9.12
CA ALA A 268 -17.15 -16.07 8.76
C ALA A 268 -17.49 -16.35 7.28
N ARG A 269 -18.59 -15.78 6.76
CA ARG A 269 -18.97 -15.90 5.35
C ARG A 269 -17.97 -15.20 4.42
N LEU A 270 -17.51 -14.00 4.81
CA LEU A 270 -16.49 -13.25 4.07
C LEU A 270 -15.16 -14.01 4.03
N THR A 271 -14.73 -14.56 5.15
CA THR A 271 -13.54 -15.43 5.24
C THR A 271 -13.65 -16.62 4.29
N GLN A 272 -14.81 -17.27 4.27
CA GLN A 272 -15.05 -18.39 3.35
C GLN A 272 -15.00 -17.97 1.88
N TYR A 273 -15.51 -16.77 1.54
CA TYR A 273 -15.42 -16.22 0.19
C TYR A 273 -13.96 -16.04 -0.23
N TRP A 274 -13.15 -15.33 0.57
CA TRP A 274 -11.75 -15.10 0.26
C TRP A 274 -10.92 -16.38 0.20
N THR A 275 -11.21 -17.36 1.07
CA THR A 275 -10.55 -18.68 1.05
C THR A 275 -10.84 -19.44 -0.25
N ARG A 276 -12.09 -19.44 -0.70
CA ARG A 276 -12.47 -20.07 -1.97
C ARG A 276 -11.88 -19.36 -3.18
N LEU A 277 -11.84 -18.02 -3.16
CA LEU A 277 -11.24 -17.22 -4.21
C LEU A 277 -9.74 -17.51 -4.30
N ALA A 278 -9.02 -17.45 -3.19
CA ALA A 278 -7.58 -17.70 -3.17
C ALA A 278 -7.24 -19.10 -3.70
N ALA A 279 -7.99 -20.12 -3.29
CA ALA A 279 -7.82 -21.47 -3.80
C ALA A 279 -8.12 -21.58 -5.30
N ALA A 280 -9.15 -20.88 -5.80
CA ALA A 280 -9.55 -20.93 -7.21
C ALA A 280 -8.57 -20.18 -8.12
N GLU A 281 -7.96 -19.10 -7.64
CA GLU A 281 -7.00 -18.26 -8.40
C GLU A 281 -5.53 -18.66 -8.14
N GLY A 282 -5.28 -19.64 -7.25
CA GLY A 282 -3.93 -20.09 -6.92
C GLY A 282 -3.13 -19.06 -6.10
N LEU A 283 -3.82 -18.21 -5.34
CA LEU A 283 -3.18 -17.19 -4.50
C LEU A 283 -2.70 -17.82 -3.18
N PRO A 284 -1.41 -17.69 -2.83
CA PRO A 284 -0.90 -18.28 -1.60
C PRO A 284 -1.49 -17.56 -0.38
N PRO A 285 -2.04 -18.30 0.62
CA PRO A 285 -2.53 -17.68 1.83
C PRO A 285 -1.39 -17.19 2.71
N GLY A 286 -1.59 -16.07 3.39
CA GLY A 286 -0.68 -15.62 4.44
C GLY A 286 -0.58 -16.67 5.57
N GLN A 287 0.62 -16.85 6.10
CA GLN A 287 0.90 -17.81 7.17
C GLN A 287 1.54 -17.09 8.36
N PRO A 288 1.24 -17.50 9.59
CA PRO A 288 1.95 -17.00 10.77
C PRO A 288 3.46 -17.14 10.60
N GLN A 289 4.19 -16.08 10.94
CA GLN A 289 5.63 -16.04 10.81
C GLN A 289 6.31 -16.26 12.17
N ASN A 290 7.49 -16.88 12.13
CA ASN A 290 8.35 -16.97 13.28
C ASN A 290 9.11 -15.66 13.48
N PHE A 291 9.47 -15.39 14.74
CA PHE A 291 10.30 -14.24 15.08
C PHE A 291 11.73 -14.42 14.54
N ASP A 292 12.22 -13.41 13.85
CA ASP A 292 13.60 -13.30 13.36
C ASP A 292 14.21 -11.97 13.80
N ALA A 293 15.12 -12.04 14.78
CA ALA A 293 15.79 -10.86 15.32
C ALA A 293 16.70 -10.16 14.30
N SER A 294 17.19 -10.85 13.26
CA SER A 294 18.03 -10.24 12.22
C SER A 294 17.26 -9.19 11.43
N PHE A 295 15.96 -9.39 11.27
CA PHE A 295 15.06 -8.48 10.57
C PHE A 295 14.99 -7.10 11.24
N LEU A 296 15.13 -7.03 12.57
CA LEU A 296 15.13 -5.76 13.32
C LEU A 296 16.29 -4.83 12.91
N ARG A 297 17.39 -5.38 12.37
CA ARG A 297 18.55 -4.61 11.91
C ARG A 297 18.35 -4.10 10.48
N HIS A 298 18.13 -5.00 9.52
CA HIS A 298 18.05 -4.62 8.11
C HIS A 298 16.69 -4.04 7.70
N GLN A 299 15.60 -4.42 8.36
CA GLN A 299 14.22 -3.91 8.17
C GLN A 299 13.71 -3.96 6.71
N ILE A 300 14.19 -4.91 5.94
CA ILE A 300 13.88 -5.05 4.51
C ILE A 300 12.63 -5.91 4.36
N ALA A 301 11.58 -5.36 3.74
CA ALA A 301 10.36 -6.11 3.44
C ALA A 301 10.63 -7.28 2.47
N GLY A 302 9.91 -8.40 2.68
CA GLY A 302 10.14 -9.65 1.97
C GLY A 302 10.17 -9.55 0.44
N GLY A 303 9.31 -8.73 -0.16
CA GLY A 303 9.29 -8.55 -1.62
C GLY A 303 10.56 -7.90 -2.18
N VAL A 304 11.17 -6.96 -1.45
CA VAL A 304 12.45 -6.33 -1.84
C VAL A 304 13.58 -7.33 -1.70
N MET A 305 13.58 -8.11 -0.61
CA MET A 305 14.56 -9.19 -0.39
C MET A 305 14.55 -10.21 -1.51
N THR A 306 13.36 -10.72 -1.88
CA THR A 306 13.21 -11.70 -2.97
C THR A 306 13.70 -11.15 -4.31
N THR A 307 13.39 -9.88 -4.61
CA THR A 307 13.84 -9.23 -5.85
C THR A 307 15.36 -9.13 -5.89
N THR A 308 16.00 -8.71 -4.79
CA THR A 308 17.48 -8.59 -4.73
C THR A 308 18.16 -9.96 -4.80
N ALA A 309 17.62 -10.98 -4.11
CA ALA A 309 18.14 -12.34 -4.20
C ALA A 309 18.11 -12.87 -5.64
N ARG A 310 17.01 -12.64 -6.36
CA ARG A 310 16.90 -12.99 -7.78
C ARG A 310 17.90 -12.23 -8.65
N GLN A 311 18.07 -10.92 -8.44
CA GLN A 311 19.06 -10.13 -9.19
C GLN A 311 20.49 -10.64 -8.98
N LEU A 312 20.84 -11.01 -7.73
CA LEU A 312 22.13 -11.60 -7.43
C LEU A 312 22.30 -12.98 -8.11
N ASP A 313 21.24 -13.79 -8.12
CA ASP A 313 21.26 -15.09 -8.79
C ASP A 313 21.48 -14.96 -10.31
N GLU A 314 20.76 -14.03 -10.95
CA GLU A 314 20.93 -13.71 -12.38
C GLU A 314 22.36 -13.23 -12.72
N LEU A 315 23.05 -12.61 -11.75
CA LEU A 315 24.46 -12.19 -11.88
C LEU A 315 25.48 -13.27 -11.46
N GLY A 316 25.02 -14.43 -10.96
CA GLY A 316 25.91 -15.48 -10.43
C GLY A 316 26.58 -15.11 -9.10
N LEU A 317 25.97 -14.21 -8.32
CA LEU A 317 26.49 -13.64 -7.07
C LEU A 317 25.58 -13.96 -5.87
N SER A 318 24.89 -15.09 -5.88
CA SER A 318 23.93 -15.47 -4.81
C SER A 318 24.59 -15.55 -3.41
N ASP A 319 25.89 -15.86 -3.35
CA ASP A 319 26.70 -15.88 -2.12
C ASP A 319 26.88 -14.49 -1.49
N ARG A 320 26.65 -13.41 -2.23
CA ARG A 320 26.78 -12.03 -1.75
C ARG A 320 25.56 -11.49 -1.00
N LEU A 321 24.44 -12.21 -0.98
CA LEU A 321 23.20 -11.73 -0.35
C LEU A 321 23.41 -11.30 1.11
N GLY A 322 24.15 -12.07 1.89
CA GLY A 322 24.46 -11.72 3.29
C GLY A 322 25.25 -10.41 3.42
N ALA A 323 26.20 -10.17 2.51
CA ALA A 323 26.96 -8.92 2.46
C ALA A 323 26.07 -7.71 2.09
N VAL A 324 25.14 -7.89 1.13
CA VAL A 324 24.19 -6.82 0.73
C VAL A 324 23.24 -6.48 1.89
N ILE A 325 22.78 -7.48 2.64
CA ILE A 325 21.93 -7.26 3.83
C ILE A 325 22.69 -6.45 4.89
N ALA A 326 23.93 -6.81 5.19
CA ALA A 326 24.77 -6.08 6.14
C ALA A 326 25.07 -4.64 5.67
N GLU A 327 25.38 -4.47 4.38
CA GLU A 327 25.63 -3.16 3.77
C GLU A 327 24.36 -2.28 3.76
N THR A 328 23.17 -2.87 3.68
CA THR A 328 21.89 -2.14 3.75
C THR A 328 21.74 -1.39 5.08
N GLU A 329 22.14 -2.00 6.18
CA GLU A 329 22.11 -1.36 7.50
C GLU A 329 23.01 -0.12 7.52
N GLN A 330 24.21 -0.22 6.97
CA GLN A 330 25.16 0.88 6.92
C GLN A 330 24.71 1.99 5.97
N VAL A 331 24.28 1.67 4.75
CA VAL A 331 23.75 2.65 3.78
C VAL A 331 22.55 3.39 4.37
N ARG A 332 21.67 2.69 5.07
CA ARG A 332 20.51 3.30 5.73
C ARG A 332 20.95 4.30 6.80
N ALA A 333 21.94 3.98 7.62
CA ALA A 333 22.46 4.88 8.63
C ALA A 333 23.09 6.15 7.99
N GLU A 334 23.91 5.95 6.96
CA GLU A 334 24.57 7.03 6.23
C GLU A 334 23.60 7.97 5.51
N LEU A 335 22.47 7.46 5.03
CA LEU A 335 21.42 8.26 4.42
C LEU A 335 20.47 8.94 5.44
N GLY A 336 20.79 8.91 6.74
CA GLY A 336 19.99 9.57 7.78
C GLY A 336 18.75 8.76 8.19
N TYR A 337 18.84 7.45 8.15
CA TYR A 337 17.81 6.50 8.58
C TYR A 337 16.45 6.67 7.88
N PRO A 338 16.39 6.64 6.54
CA PRO A 338 15.10 6.64 5.85
C PRO A 338 14.21 5.52 6.38
N ILE A 339 12.91 5.80 6.48
CA ILE A 339 11.91 4.82 6.88
C ILE A 339 11.76 3.80 5.77
N MET A 340 11.78 2.49 6.15
CA MET A 340 11.75 1.40 5.18
C MET A 340 10.34 1.14 4.65
N VAL A 341 9.73 2.19 4.08
CA VAL A 341 8.48 2.18 3.31
C VAL A 341 8.77 2.63 1.88
N THR A 342 8.07 2.05 0.91
CA THR A 342 8.27 2.36 -0.53
C THR A 342 8.28 3.88 -0.79
N PRO A 343 9.28 4.42 -1.53
CA PRO A 343 10.28 3.74 -2.37
C PRO A 343 11.62 3.44 -1.67
N PHE A 344 11.81 3.77 -0.41
CA PHE A 344 13.12 3.78 0.25
C PHE A 344 13.76 2.40 0.45
N PRO A 345 13.05 1.29 0.74
CA PRO A 345 13.68 -0.02 0.82
C PRO A 345 14.41 -0.40 -0.47
N GLN A 346 13.77 -0.14 -1.62
CA GLN A 346 14.37 -0.42 -2.94
C GLN A 346 15.59 0.47 -3.18
N MET A 347 15.49 1.76 -2.83
CA MET A 347 16.59 2.72 -2.99
C MET A 347 17.81 2.31 -2.15
N VAL A 348 17.61 2.04 -0.85
CA VAL A 348 18.69 1.70 0.08
C VAL A 348 19.33 0.37 -0.31
N MET A 349 18.51 -0.64 -0.63
CA MET A 349 19.01 -1.97 -0.97
C MET A 349 19.72 -2.00 -2.33
N SER A 350 19.25 -1.24 -3.33
CA SER A 350 19.96 -1.10 -4.60
C SER A 350 21.30 -0.42 -4.41
N GLN A 351 21.39 0.59 -3.52
CA GLN A 351 22.68 1.23 -3.21
C GLN A 351 23.61 0.26 -2.47
N ALA A 352 23.09 -0.52 -1.52
CA ALA A 352 23.87 -1.55 -0.85
C ALA A 352 24.41 -2.61 -1.84
N LEU A 353 23.57 -3.02 -2.78
CA LEU A 353 23.99 -3.92 -3.86
C LEU A 353 25.15 -3.32 -4.68
N PHE A 354 25.02 -2.05 -5.13
CA PHE A 354 26.10 -1.39 -5.88
C PHE A 354 27.39 -1.26 -5.06
N ASN A 355 27.28 -1.03 -3.75
CA ASN A 355 28.45 -0.95 -2.88
C ASN A 355 29.17 -2.31 -2.74
N VAL A 356 28.40 -3.43 -2.71
CA VAL A 356 28.96 -4.78 -2.54
C VAL A 356 29.57 -5.34 -3.82
N ILE A 357 28.98 -5.03 -4.99
CA ILE A 357 29.47 -5.54 -6.28
C ILE A 357 30.49 -4.62 -6.95
N GLY A 358 30.55 -3.35 -6.53
CA GLY A 358 31.50 -2.36 -7.09
C GLY A 358 32.88 -2.41 -6.43
N ASP A 359 33.84 -1.76 -7.06
CA ASP A 359 35.24 -1.70 -6.56
C ASP A 359 35.38 -0.91 -5.24
N ARG A 360 34.47 0.00 -4.99
CA ARG A 360 34.41 0.81 -3.77
C ARG A 360 32.99 1.27 -3.49
N ARG A 361 32.71 1.54 -2.23
CA ARG A 361 31.40 2.07 -1.77
C ARG A 361 31.10 3.40 -2.47
N TYR A 362 29.84 3.56 -2.88
CA TYR A 362 29.37 4.71 -3.65
C TYR A 362 30.16 4.99 -4.94
N ALA A 363 30.84 3.99 -5.54
CA ALA A 363 31.41 4.14 -6.90
C ALA A 363 30.27 4.33 -7.91
N GLN A 364 29.19 3.61 -7.75
CA GLN A 364 27.94 3.77 -8.50
C GLN A 364 26.82 4.22 -7.56
N VAL A 365 26.01 5.19 -8.02
CA VAL A 365 24.90 5.73 -7.26
C VAL A 365 23.66 5.80 -8.15
N SER A 366 22.52 5.32 -7.65
CA SER A 366 21.27 5.39 -8.40
C SER A 366 20.70 6.81 -8.41
N ASP A 367 19.95 7.16 -9.46
CA ASP A 367 19.25 8.44 -9.55
C ASP A 367 18.30 8.67 -8.36
N GLN A 368 17.74 7.62 -7.80
CA GLN A 368 16.86 7.73 -6.63
C GLN A 368 17.60 8.18 -5.38
N VAL A 369 18.82 7.68 -5.15
CA VAL A 369 19.67 8.13 -4.04
C VAL A 369 20.08 9.61 -4.25
N VAL A 370 20.42 9.99 -5.47
CA VAL A 370 20.74 11.40 -5.78
C VAL A 370 19.53 12.30 -5.52
N ARG A 371 18.33 11.91 -6.00
CA ARG A 371 17.08 12.67 -5.73
C ARG A 371 16.77 12.77 -4.24
N TYR A 372 17.05 11.71 -3.49
CA TYR A 372 16.88 11.70 -2.04
C TYR A 372 17.82 12.73 -1.38
N CYS A 373 19.09 12.74 -1.76
CA CYS A 373 20.07 13.72 -1.27
C CYS A 373 19.74 15.17 -1.68
N LEU A 374 19.13 15.36 -2.85
CA LEU A 374 18.61 16.66 -3.33
C LEU A 374 17.30 17.10 -2.62
N GLY A 375 16.75 16.28 -1.73
CA GLY A 375 15.49 16.59 -1.04
C GLY A 375 14.23 16.49 -1.92
N LYS A 376 14.30 15.83 -3.09
CA LYS A 376 13.14 15.67 -4.00
C LYS A 376 12.02 14.79 -3.41
N PHE A 377 12.31 14.03 -2.37
CA PHE A 377 11.31 13.25 -1.61
C PHE A 377 10.84 13.96 -0.34
N GLY A 378 11.42 15.11 0.00
CA GLY A 378 11.27 15.82 1.25
C GLY A 378 12.59 15.89 2.03
N LYS A 379 12.58 16.57 3.17
CA LYS A 379 13.77 16.72 4.00
C LYS A 379 14.05 15.40 4.77
N PRO A 380 15.27 14.83 4.67
CA PRO A 380 15.64 13.66 5.48
C PRO A 380 15.42 13.93 6.98
N THR A 381 14.89 12.90 7.68
CA THR A 381 14.57 12.98 9.11
C THR A 381 15.80 13.28 9.97
N SER A 382 16.97 12.85 9.51
CA SER A 382 18.27 13.11 10.10
C SER A 382 19.28 13.52 9.03
N PRO A 383 20.34 14.26 9.39
CA PRO A 383 21.39 14.58 8.44
C PRO A 383 21.99 13.34 7.78
N ILE A 384 22.18 13.42 6.47
CA ILE A 384 22.95 12.44 5.70
C ILE A 384 24.41 12.57 6.12
N ASP A 385 25.17 11.47 6.14
CA ASP A 385 26.60 11.51 6.41
C ASP A 385 27.30 12.55 5.48
N PRO A 386 28.05 13.52 6.02
CA PRO A 386 28.61 14.59 5.20
C PRO A 386 29.56 14.13 4.11
N GLN A 387 30.32 13.03 4.33
CA GLN A 387 31.26 12.51 3.34
C GLN A 387 30.50 11.80 2.21
N VAL A 388 29.46 11.04 2.57
CA VAL A 388 28.59 10.37 1.60
C VAL A 388 27.83 11.41 0.78
N LEU A 389 27.26 12.42 1.43
CA LEU A 389 26.54 13.51 0.75
C LEU A 389 27.46 14.23 -0.25
N ALA A 390 28.67 14.62 0.17
CA ALA A 390 29.64 15.27 -0.71
C ALA A 390 30.00 14.39 -1.92
N ALA A 391 30.31 13.10 -1.67
CA ALA A 391 30.65 12.15 -2.73
C ALA A 391 29.51 11.94 -3.74
N ILE A 392 28.25 12.07 -3.32
CA ILE A 392 27.09 11.98 -4.22
C ILE A 392 26.87 13.29 -4.97
N MET A 393 26.94 14.43 -4.29
CA MET A 393 26.62 15.74 -4.86
C MET A 393 27.70 16.29 -5.81
N ASP A 394 28.96 15.86 -5.66
CA ASP A 394 30.05 16.25 -6.58
C ASP A 394 29.92 15.63 -7.99
N ARG A 395 28.97 14.73 -8.21
CA ARG A 395 28.77 14.03 -9.49
C ARG A 395 28.08 14.92 -10.52
N PRO A 396 28.46 14.80 -11.81
CA PRO A 396 27.75 15.47 -12.90
C PRO A 396 26.24 15.16 -12.88
N ARG A 397 25.89 13.89 -12.59
CA ARG A 397 24.48 13.44 -12.51
C ARG A 397 23.67 14.15 -11.44
N ALA A 398 24.29 14.55 -10.32
CA ALA A 398 23.60 15.32 -9.29
C ALA A 398 23.16 16.69 -9.82
N ARG A 399 24.02 17.39 -10.55
CA ARG A 399 23.72 18.68 -11.19
C ARG A 399 22.61 18.58 -12.23
N GLU A 400 22.59 17.50 -13.03
CA GLU A 400 21.51 17.25 -13.99
C GLU A 400 20.17 17.07 -13.28
N LEU A 401 20.12 16.23 -12.23
CA LEU A 401 18.90 15.93 -11.48
C LEU A 401 18.44 17.09 -10.58
N GLU A 402 19.36 17.98 -10.15
CA GLU A 402 18.99 19.21 -9.45
C GLU A 402 18.08 20.09 -10.32
N HIS A 403 18.40 20.17 -11.62
CA HIS A 403 17.68 20.98 -12.61
C HIS A 403 16.62 20.17 -13.38
N GLU A 404 16.29 18.95 -12.96
CA GLU A 404 15.20 18.20 -13.62
C GLU A 404 13.87 18.97 -13.53
N PRO A 405 13.02 18.91 -14.58
CA PRO A 405 11.76 19.62 -14.60
C PRO A 405 10.88 19.23 -13.39
N THR A 406 10.26 20.22 -12.78
CA THR A 406 9.22 20.01 -11.77
C THR A 406 7.93 19.52 -12.45
N PHE A 407 7.03 18.94 -11.66
CA PHE A 407 5.71 18.57 -12.18
C PHE A 407 5.01 19.82 -12.73
N PRO A 408 4.45 19.76 -13.96
CA PRO A 408 3.83 20.93 -14.58
C PRO A 408 2.60 21.41 -13.80
N ALA A 409 2.33 22.72 -13.85
CA ALA A 409 1.12 23.30 -13.28
C ALA A 409 -0.15 22.69 -13.95
N LEU A 410 -1.25 22.60 -13.21
CA LEU A 410 -2.52 22.11 -13.71
C LEU A 410 -2.96 22.77 -15.03
N ALA A 411 -2.78 24.10 -15.12
CA ALA A 411 -3.15 24.86 -16.31
C ALA A 411 -2.32 24.48 -17.55
N ASP A 412 -1.03 24.15 -17.36
CA ASP A 412 -0.15 23.71 -18.45
C ASP A 412 -0.51 22.33 -18.95
N LEU A 413 -0.78 21.40 -17.99
CA LEU A 413 -1.27 20.07 -18.31
C LEU A 413 -2.61 20.12 -19.08
N ARG A 414 -3.54 20.99 -18.67
CA ARG A 414 -4.81 21.18 -19.39
C ARG A 414 -4.61 21.71 -20.81
N ARG A 415 -3.63 22.59 -21.03
CA ARG A 415 -3.27 23.06 -22.38
C ARG A 415 -2.67 21.92 -23.22
N GLN A 416 -1.82 21.09 -22.61
CA GLN A 416 -1.16 19.97 -23.28
C GLN A 416 -2.14 18.87 -23.69
N PHE A 417 -3.04 18.46 -22.81
CA PHE A 417 -3.95 17.33 -23.03
C PHE A 417 -5.30 17.73 -23.62
N GLY A 418 -5.62 19.02 -23.61
CA GLY A 418 -6.88 19.57 -24.12
C GLY A 418 -7.99 19.64 -23.06
N VAL A 419 -8.93 20.56 -23.27
CA VAL A 419 -10.04 20.84 -22.33
C VAL A 419 -11.24 19.88 -22.49
N HIS A 420 -11.20 18.99 -23.47
CA HIS A 420 -12.32 18.08 -23.77
C HIS A 420 -12.29 16.77 -22.99
N LEU A 421 -11.15 16.46 -22.35
CA LEU A 421 -11.04 15.25 -21.54
C LEU A 421 -11.81 15.40 -20.22
N SER A 422 -12.48 14.31 -19.81
CA SER A 422 -13.00 14.22 -18.45
C SER A 422 -11.88 14.36 -17.41
N ASP A 423 -12.20 14.80 -16.20
CA ASP A 423 -11.20 14.89 -15.13
C ASP A 423 -10.53 13.53 -14.85
N GLU A 424 -11.29 12.45 -14.88
CA GLU A 424 -10.81 11.07 -14.69
C GLU A 424 -9.74 10.68 -15.71
N GLU A 425 -10.03 10.88 -16.99
CA GLU A 425 -9.11 10.56 -18.07
C GLU A 425 -7.88 11.49 -18.04
N PHE A 426 -8.11 12.78 -17.86
CA PHE A 426 -7.05 13.78 -17.75
C PHE A 426 -6.05 13.43 -16.63
N LEU A 427 -6.55 13.12 -15.44
CA LEU A 427 -5.70 12.78 -14.29
C LEU A 427 -4.83 11.54 -14.54
N LEU A 428 -5.37 10.52 -15.23
CA LEU A 428 -4.58 9.34 -15.58
C LEU A 428 -3.55 9.67 -16.68
N ARG A 429 -3.92 10.39 -17.73
CA ARG A 429 -3.00 10.75 -18.83
C ARG A 429 -1.86 11.66 -18.39
N ALA A 430 -2.07 12.49 -17.36
CA ALA A 430 -1.05 13.36 -16.82
C ALA A 430 0.08 12.62 -16.10
N VAL A 431 -0.16 11.38 -15.61
CA VAL A 431 0.78 10.64 -14.75
C VAL A 431 1.10 9.23 -15.23
N MET A 432 0.47 8.75 -16.30
CA MET A 432 0.65 7.41 -16.84
C MET A 432 1.03 7.45 -18.33
N PRO A 433 1.77 6.45 -18.83
CA PRO A 433 2.04 6.29 -20.25
C PRO A 433 0.73 6.23 -21.04
N PRO A 434 0.61 7.01 -22.18
CA PRO A 434 -0.62 7.07 -22.97
C PRO A 434 -1.15 5.70 -23.40
N GLU A 435 -0.27 4.79 -23.81
CA GLU A 435 -0.61 3.45 -24.30
C GLU A 435 -1.30 2.59 -23.22
N GLN A 436 -1.01 2.82 -21.94
CA GLN A 436 -1.65 2.10 -20.83
C GLN A 436 -3.08 2.58 -20.61
N VAL A 437 -3.30 3.90 -20.69
CA VAL A 437 -4.63 4.51 -20.58
C VAL A 437 -5.48 4.12 -21.79
N ASP A 438 -4.92 4.16 -23.01
CA ASP A 438 -5.62 3.74 -24.23
C ASP A 438 -6.01 2.27 -24.19
N ALA A 439 -5.12 1.39 -23.71
CA ALA A 439 -5.42 -0.03 -23.54
C ALA A 439 -6.53 -0.29 -22.51
N MET A 440 -6.58 0.50 -21.43
CA MET A 440 -7.67 0.45 -20.44
C MET A 440 -9.00 0.88 -21.08
N GLN A 441 -9.02 2.00 -21.82
CA GLN A 441 -10.23 2.49 -22.49
C GLN A 441 -10.73 1.50 -23.54
N ALA A 442 -9.83 0.92 -24.32
CA ALA A 442 -10.17 -0.09 -25.32
C ALA A 442 -10.74 -1.37 -24.73
N ALA A 443 -10.32 -1.75 -23.51
CA ALA A 443 -10.85 -2.91 -22.80
C ALA A 443 -12.31 -2.69 -22.33
N GLY A 444 -12.74 -1.44 -22.20
CA GLY A 444 -14.09 -1.10 -21.76
C GLY A 444 -14.35 -1.40 -20.30
N ARG A 445 -15.60 -1.71 -19.95
CA ARG A 445 -16.00 -1.98 -18.56
C ARG A 445 -15.40 -3.27 -18.03
N SER A 446 -14.91 -3.24 -16.79
CA SER A 446 -14.51 -4.44 -16.06
C SER A 446 -15.67 -5.43 -15.91
N ARG A 447 -15.36 -6.71 -15.76
CA ARG A 447 -16.35 -7.78 -15.62
C ARG A 447 -17.43 -7.43 -14.58
N ALA A 448 -18.68 -7.77 -14.89
CA ALA A 448 -19.80 -7.43 -14.02
C ALA A 448 -19.88 -8.30 -12.75
N GLY A 449 -19.35 -9.52 -12.79
CA GLY A 449 -19.44 -10.46 -11.67
C GLY A 449 -18.30 -11.47 -11.66
N TYR A 450 -18.11 -12.07 -10.50
CA TYR A 450 -17.17 -13.15 -10.24
C TYR A 450 -17.81 -14.18 -9.29
N THR A 451 -17.58 -15.45 -9.57
CA THR A 451 -18.00 -16.55 -8.72
C THR A 451 -16.83 -17.53 -8.58
N PRO A 452 -16.27 -17.74 -7.38
CA PRO A 452 -15.11 -18.63 -7.19
C PRO A 452 -15.33 -20.04 -7.74
N GLN A 453 -16.57 -20.55 -7.66
CA GLN A 453 -16.93 -21.88 -8.17
C GLN A 453 -16.83 -22.00 -9.70
N ALA A 454 -16.96 -20.88 -10.43
CA ALA A 454 -16.80 -20.84 -11.88
C ALA A 454 -15.35 -20.67 -12.35
N ALA A 455 -14.44 -20.22 -11.46
CA ALA A 455 -13.05 -19.90 -11.82
C ALA A 455 -12.28 -21.08 -12.42
N PRO A 456 -12.36 -22.35 -11.91
CA PRO A 456 -11.66 -23.49 -12.51
C PRO A 456 -12.15 -23.79 -13.93
N MET A 457 -13.46 -23.65 -14.17
CA MET A 457 -14.04 -23.82 -15.50
C MET A 457 -13.58 -22.71 -16.46
N LEU A 458 -13.60 -21.47 -16.02
CA LEU A 458 -13.12 -20.32 -16.83
C LEU A 458 -11.63 -20.42 -17.13
N ALA A 459 -10.81 -20.87 -16.16
CA ALA A 459 -9.39 -21.11 -16.37
C ALA A 459 -9.13 -22.21 -17.41
N LEU A 460 -9.90 -23.31 -17.34
CA LEU A 460 -9.84 -24.38 -18.35
C LEU A 460 -10.21 -23.83 -19.72
N LEU A 461 -11.31 -23.08 -19.84
CA LEU A 461 -11.76 -22.48 -21.10
C LEU A 461 -10.72 -21.56 -21.71
N ARG A 462 -10.09 -20.70 -20.90
CA ARG A 462 -8.99 -19.81 -21.35
C ARG A 462 -7.80 -20.61 -21.87
N LYS A 463 -7.39 -21.66 -21.15
CA LYS A 463 -6.28 -22.54 -21.59
C LYS A 463 -6.60 -23.24 -22.91
N LEU A 464 -7.83 -23.70 -23.08
CA LEU A 464 -8.28 -24.36 -24.30
C LEU A 464 -8.38 -23.36 -25.48
N ALA A 465 -8.95 -22.17 -25.22
CA ALA A 465 -9.05 -21.11 -26.23
C ALA A 465 -7.68 -20.57 -26.69
N ALA A 466 -6.68 -20.65 -25.83
CA ALA A 466 -5.30 -20.24 -26.15
C ALA A 466 -4.51 -21.28 -26.95
N GLN A 467 -5.06 -22.47 -27.23
CA GLN A 467 -4.40 -23.49 -28.04
C GLN A 467 -4.65 -23.24 -29.52
N PRO A 468 -3.62 -22.90 -30.35
CA PRO A 468 -3.80 -22.51 -31.74
C PRO A 468 -4.37 -23.59 -32.64
N GLN A 469 -4.33 -24.85 -32.19
CA GLN A 469 -4.77 -26.02 -32.96
C GLN A 469 -6.19 -26.52 -32.65
N ALA A 470 -6.80 -26.01 -31.58
CA ALA A 470 -8.13 -26.41 -31.18
C ALA A 470 -9.19 -25.60 -31.94
N ARG A 471 -9.78 -26.19 -32.99
CA ARG A 471 -10.86 -25.55 -33.77
C ARG A 471 -12.25 -25.72 -33.15
N ASP A 472 -12.49 -26.88 -32.52
CA ASP A 472 -13.75 -27.20 -31.83
C ASP A 472 -13.42 -27.88 -30.51
N ILE A 473 -13.98 -27.36 -29.42
CA ILE A 473 -13.83 -27.93 -28.10
C ILE A 473 -15.22 -28.24 -27.57
N VAL A 474 -15.52 -29.49 -27.28
CA VAL A 474 -16.77 -29.90 -26.65
C VAL A 474 -16.43 -30.55 -25.30
N ILE A 475 -17.05 -30.03 -24.24
CA ILE A 475 -16.97 -30.60 -22.89
C ILE A 475 -18.36 -31.05 -22.50
N GLU A 476 -18.51 -32.36 -22.28
CA GLU A 476 -19.76 -32.96 -21.87
C GLU A 476 -19.63 -33.71 -20.53
N ARG A 477 -20.58 -33.53 -19.66
CA ARG A 477 -20.80 -34.35 -18.46
C ARG A 477 -22.29 -34.38 -18.16
N PRO A 478 -22.79 -35.31 -17.32
CA PRO A 478 -24.19 -35.33 -16.96
C PRO A 478 -24.72 -33.97 -16.52
N GLY A 479 -25.73 -33.46 -17.23
CA GLY A 479 -26.35 -32.16 -16.95
C GLY A 479 -25.57 -30.93 -17.41
N PHE A 480 -24.41 -31.09 -18.14
CA PHE A 480 -23.61 -29.94 -18.63
C PHE A 480 -23.01 -30.25 -19.98
N ARG A 481 -23.25 -29.36 -20.97
CA ARG A 481 -22.57 -29.36 -22.27
C ARG A 481 -22.08 -27.97 -22.62
N LEU A 482 -20.80 -27.84 -22.95
CA LEU A 482 -20.20 -26.63 -23.47
C LEU A 482 -19.54 -26.93 -24.82
N ALA A 483 -19.86 -26.13 -25.82
CA ALA A 483 -19.21 -26.19 -27.12
C ALA A 483 -18.56 -24.82 -27.41
N LEU A 484 -17.28 -24.81 -27.73
CA LEU A 484 -16.55 -23.67 -28.22
C LEU A 484 -16.16 -23.92 -29.66
N HIS A 485 -16.53 -23.05 -30.56
CA HIS A 485 -16.15 -23.09 -31.96
C HIS A 485 -15.19 -21.93 -32.25
N ALA A 486 -14.05 -22.18 -32.85
CA ALA A 486 -13.21 -21.11 -33.36
C ALA A 486 -13.99 -20.41 -34.48
N GLY A 487 -14.41 -19.17 -34.23
CA GLY A 487 -14.99 -18.34 -35.28
C GLY A 487 -14.02 -18.17 -36.42
N ALA A 488 -14.45 -18.38 -37.65
CA ALA A 488 -13.66 -17.95 -38.81
C ALA A 488 -13.34 -16.46 -38.63
N ALA A 489 -12.05 -16.12 -38.62
CA ALA A 489 -11.64 -14.72 -38.64
C ALA A 489 -12.28 -14.07 -39.87
N ALA A 490 -13.19 -13.09 -39.65
CA ALA A 490 -13.73 -12.26 -40.69
C ALA A 490 -12.69 -11.22 -41.12
#